data_4a092dd547fb328db43367c1b85ea872
#
_entry.id   4a092dd547fb328db43367c1b85ea872
#
_cell.length_a   1.000
_cell.length_b   1.000
_cell.length_c   1.000
_cell.angle_alpha   90.00
_cell.angle_beta   90.00
_cell.angle_gamma   90.00
#
_symmetry.space_group_name_H-M   'P 1'
#
loop_
_entity.id
_entity.type
_entity.pdbx_description
1 polymer ?
#
loop_
_entity_poly.entity_id
_entity_poly.type
_entity_poly.pdbx_seq_one_letter_code
_entity_poly.pdbx_strand_id
1 'polypeptide(L)'
;MNRENLQTGRQEAIRGFDIDGTFLECTPCGNGHINDTFMMSFDRDGETHRYSLQHMNRSVFRDPISLMNNILHVTDYLKEQIRAQGGDPQRETLDFVCAKSGEPYFIDSFGEYWRAYHFVEDAYALEEVKDPQDFYESAVAFDKFPENAGRFSGGYSDGDHCRLP
;
A
#
# COMPACT_ATOMS: atom_id res chain seq x y z
N MET A 1 -5.81 -1.01 20.27
CA MET A 1 -6.72 0.16 20.09
C MET A 1 -8.16 -0.29 20.29
N ASN A 2 -9.06 0.52 20.90
CA ASN A 2 -10.47 0.19 20.97
C ASN A 2 -11.19 0.54 19.64
N ARG A 3 -12.43 0.04 19.44
CA ARG A 3 -13.17 0.23 18.17
C ARG A 3 -13.48 1.70 17.85
N GLU A 4 -13.76 2.52 18.86
CA GLU A 4 -14.07 3.94 18.68
C GLU A 4 -12.83 4.72 18.21
N ASN A 5 -11.69 4.48 18.83
CA ASN A 5 -10.42 5.09 18.42
C ASN A 5 -10.03 4.68 16.99
N LEU A 6 -10.22 3.40 16.64
CA LEU A 6 -9.96 2.91 15.28
C LEU A 6 -10.87 3.62 14.25
N GLN A 7 -12.14 3.82 14.58
CA GLN A 7 -13.07 4.53 13.69
C GLN A 7 -12.68 6.01 13.53
N THR A 8 -12.31 6.68 14.61
CA THR A 8 -11.88 8.08 14.59
C THR A 8 -10.57 8.23 13.81
N GLY A 9 -9.55 7.42 14.12
CA GLY A 9 -8.27 7.45 13.43
C GLY A 9 -8.40 7.16 11.93
N ARG A 10 -9.29 6.22 11.56
CA ARG A 10 -9.63 5.97 10.15
C ARG A 10 -10.19 7.21 9.44
N GLN A 11 -11.11 7.94 10.09
CA GLN A 11 -11.66 9.17 9.51
C GLN A 11 -10.61 10.27 9.37
N GLU A 12 -9.70 10.38 10.33
CA GLU A 12 -8.58 11.31 10.25
C GLU A 12 -7.64 10.91 9.11
N ALA A 13 -7.30 9.62 8.99
CA ALA A 13 -6.44 9.11 7.94
C ALA A 13 -7.03 9.34 6.53
N ILE A 14 -8.33 9.08 6.32
CA ILE A 14 -9.02 9.37 5.04
C ILE A 14 -8.81 10.81 4.60
N ARG A 15 -8.83 11.77 5.53
CA ARG A 15 -8.64 13.20 5.25
C ARG A 15 -7.17 13.60 5.18
N GLY A 16 -6.30 12.79 5.78
CA GLY A 16 -4.88 13.05 5.93
C GLY A 16 -4.05 12.69 4.71
N PHE A 17 -4.52 11.76 3.87
CA PHE A 17 -3.85 11.41 2.63
C PHE A 17 -4.17 12.41 1.51
N ASP A 18 -3.20 12.60 0.62
CA ASP A 18 -3.31 13.50 -0.54
C ASP A 18 -3.96 12.75 -1.70
N ILE A 19 -5.27 12.61 -1.63
CA ILE A 19 -6.09 11.92 -2.63
C ILE A 19 -7.04 12.93 -3.27
N ASP A 20 -6.92 13.08 -4.57
CA ASP A 20 -7.81 13.92 -5.35
C ASP A 20 -9.22 13.31 -5.49
N GLY A 21 -10.22 14.19 -5.49
CA GLY A 21 -11.62 13.82 -5.71
C GLY A 21 -12.49 13.93 -4.48
N THR A 22 -13.73 13.49 -4.64
CA THR A 22 -14.74 13.48 -3.57
C THR A 22 -14.79 12.10 -2.93
N PHE A 23 -14.59 12.05 -1.61
CA PHE A 23 -14.73 10.80 -0.85
C PHE A 23 -16.16 10.24 -0.97
N LEU A 24 -16.29 8.97 -1.31
CA LEU A 24 -17.57 8.27 -1.43
C LEU A 24 -17.82 7.37 -0.22
N GLU A 25 -16.94 6.40 0.01
CA GLU A 25 -17.11 5.40 1.06
C GLU A 25 -15.78 4.81 1.52
N CYS A 26 -15.82 4.15 2.70
CA CYS A 26 -14.72 3.36 3.22
C CYS A 26 -15.26 2.10 3.93
N THR A 27 -14.99 0.94 3.37
CA THR A 27 -15.49 -0.35 3.84
C THR A 27 -14.35 -1.27 4.30
N PRO A 28 -14.55 -2.14 5.30
CA PRO A 28 -13.56 -3.16 5.64
C PRO A 28 -13.23 -4.04 4.44
N CYS A 29 -11.98 -4.37 4.25
CA CYS A 29 -11.51 -5.17 3.12
C CYS A 29 -10.54 -6.26 3.59
N GLY A 30 -10.81 -7.51 3.20
CA GLY A 30 -9.95 -8.65 3.49
C GLY A 30 -10.10 -9.22 4.92
N ASN A 31 -9.52 -10.41 5.11
CA ASN A 31 -9.49 -11.16 6.37
C ASN A 31 -8.10 -11.09 7.03
N GLY A 32 -7.35 -10.00 6.80
CA GLY A 32 -6.00 -9.84 7.33
C GLY A 32 -5.97 -9.87 8.86
N HIS A 33 -5.16 -10.78 9.43
CA HIS A 33 -4.99 -10.92 10.88
C HIS A 33 -3.92 -9.99 11.47
N ILE A 34 -3.17 -9.27 10.62
CA ILE A 34 -2.05 -8.44 11.06
C ILE A 34 -2.46 -6.97 11.10
N ASN A 35 -2.97 -6.45 9.99
CA ASN A 35 -3.40 -5.05 9.86
C ASN A 35 -4.90 -4.96 9.63
N ASP A 36 -5.54 -3.92 10.20
CA ASP A 36 -6.91 -3.58 9.80
C ASP A 36 -6.86 -2.93 8.42
N THR A 37 -7.51 -3.55 7.44
CA THR A 37 -7.50 -3.07 6.05
C THR A 37 -8.89 -2.61 5.64
N PHE A 38 -8.95 -1.49 4.94
CA PHE A 38 -10.16 -0.88 4.43
C PHE A 38 -9.97 -0.53 2.95
N MET A 39 -11.02 -0.61 2.18
CA MET A 39 -11.10 -0.08 0.82
C MET A 39 -11.77 1.29 0.88
N MET A 40 -11.10 2.32 0.35
CA MET A 40 -11.63 3.66 0.17
C MET A 40 -11.98 3.88 -1.30
N SER A 41 -13.10 4.57 -1.55
CA SER A 41 -13.51 4.98 -2.90
C SER A 41 -13.64 6.50 -2.97
N PHE A 42 -13.12 7.07 -4.05
CA PHE A 42 -13.18 8.50 -4.36
C PHE A 42 -13.72 8.69 -5.77
N ASP A 43 -14.59 9.67 -5.96
CA ASP A 43 -15.01 10.14 -7.29
C ASP A 43 -14.05 11.23 -7.76
N ARG A 44 -13.49 11.05 -8.96
CA ARG A 44 -12.72 12.06 -9.66
C ARG A 44 -13.23 12.12 -11.10
N ASP A 45 -13.83 13.24 -11.45
CA ASP A 45 -14.38 13.51 -12.80
C ASP A 45 -15.42 12.49 -13.27
N GLY A 46 -16.21 11.90 -12.34
CA GLY A 46 -17.22 10.91 -12.62
C GLY A 46 -16.70 9.47 -12.70
N GLU A 47 -15.42 9.25 -12.41
CA GLU A 47 -14.80 7.94 -12.32
C GLU A 47 -14.47 7.58 -10.87
N THR A 48 -14.75 6.34 -10.48
CA THR A 48 -14.45 5.84 -9.14
C THR A 48 -13.03 5.30 -9.08
N HIS A 49 -12.21 5.92 -8.23
CA HIS A 49 -10.85 5.47 -7.92
C HIS A 49 -10.82 4.82 -6.55
N ARG A 50 -10.20 3.64 -6.45
CA ARG A 50 -10.13 2.86 -5.22
C ARG A 50 -8.72 2.85 -4.64
N TYR A 51 -8.66 2.86 -3.31
CA TYR A 51 -7.42 2.84 -2.54
C TYR A 51 -7.55 1.87 -1.37
N SER A 52 -6.47 1.19 -1.04
CA SER A 52 -6.37 0.44 0.20
C SER A 52 -5.85 1.34 1.30
N LEU A 53 -6.55 1.40 2.43
CA LEU A 53 -6.12 2.07 3.65
C LEU A 53 -5.83 1.02 4.72
N GLN A 54 -4.65 1.07 5.32
CA GLN A 54 -4.26 0.13 6.36
C GLN A 54 -3.83 0.82 7.64
N HIS A 55 -4.43 0.40 8.75
CA HIS A 55 -3.92 0.65 10.09
C HIS A 55 -2.76 -0.31 10.38
N MET A 56 -1.58 0.24 10.67
CA MET A 56 -0.37 -0.55 10.88
C MET A 56 -0.30 -1.07 12.31
N ASN A 57 -0.29 -2.39 12.48
CA ASN A 57 -0.23 -3.01 13.79
C ASN A 57 1.15 -2.85 14.43
N ARG A 58 1.28 -1.92 15.37
CA ARG A 58 2.54 -1.62 16.07
C ARG A 58 3.04 -2.74 16.99
N SER A 59 2.22 -3.70 17.34
CA SER A 59 2.69 -4.88 18.08
C SER A 59 3.51 -5.83 17.20
N VAL A 60 3.28 -5.79 15.89
CA VAL A 60 4.03 -6.54 14.86
C VAL A 60 5.14 -5.65 14.27
N PHE A 61 4.78 -4.44 13.86
CA PHE A 61 5.69 -3.47 13.24
C PHE A 61 6.09 -2.40 14.25
N ARG A 62 7.15 -2.65 15.00
CA ARG A 62 7.59 -1.78 16.11
C ARG A 62 8.12 -0.42 15.65
N ASP A 63 8.66 -0.35 14.44
CA ASP A 63 9.16 0.86 13.81
C ASP A 63 8.48 1.05 12.44
N PRO A 64 7.27 1.64 12.41
CA PRO A 64 6.53 1.87 11.17
C PRO A 64 7.25 2.81 10.20
N ILE A 65 8.04 3.74 10.69
CA ILE A 65 8.78 4.71 9.86
C ILE A 65 9.85 4.00 9.05
N SER A 66 10.75 3.27 9.72
CA SER A 66 11.78 2.48 9.03
C SER A 66 11.17 1.42 8.10
N LEU A 67 10.04 0.82 8.50
CA LEU A 67 9.31 -0.10 7.65
C LEU A 67 8.83 0.58 6.36
N MET A 68 8.20 1.74 6.45
CA MET A 68 7.70 2.46 5.28
C MET A 68 8.83 2.91 4.36
N ASN A 69 9.93 3.41 4.92
CA ASN A 69 11.12 3.76 4.14
C ASN A 69 11.66 2.55 3.36
N ASN A 70 11.80 1.40 4.00
CA ASN A 70 12.23 0.18 3.33
C ASN A 70 11.28 -0.27 2.22
N ILE A 71 9.97 -0.23 2.48
CA ILE A 71 8.96 -0.60 1.49
C ILE A 71 9.05 0.31 0.27
N LEU A 72 9.13 1.62 0.48
CA LEU A 72 9.24 2.58 -0.63
C LEU A 72 10.48 2.34 -1.48
N HIS A 73 11.65 2.18 -0.87
CA HIS A 73 12.87 1.90 -1.61
C HIS A 73 12.73 0.65 -2.49
N VAL A 74 12.13 -0.41 -1.94
CA VAL A 74 11.93 -1.66 -2.70
C VAL A 74 10.90 -1.45 -3.81
N THR A 75 9.76 -0.81 -3.53
CA THR A 75 8.71 -0.62 -4.53
C THR A 75 9.14 0.33 -5.64
N ASP A 76 9.90 1.38 -5.35
CA ASP A 76 10.41 2.28 -6.38
C ASP A 76 11.43 1.60 -7.28
N TYR A 77 12.34 0.85 -6.69
CA TYR A 77 13.25 0.02 -7.48
C TYR A 77 12.48 -0.96 -8.38
N LEU A 78 11.48 -1.64 -7.84
CA LEU A 78 10.64 -2.56 -8.62
C LEU A 78 9.89 -1.83 -9.74
N LYS A 79 9.35 -0.63 -9.49
CA LYS A 79 8.69 0.19 -10.53
C LYS A 79 9.63 0.50 -11.68
N GLU A 80 10.90 0.82 -11.42
CA GLU A 80 11.90 1.05 -12.45
C GLU A 80 12.18 -0.21 -13.27
N GLN A 81 12.35 -1.37 -12.61
CA GLN A 81 12.59 -2.64 -13.29
C GLN A 81 11.38 -3.05 -14.14
N ILE A 82 10.17 -2.93 -13.63
CA ILE A 82 8.93 -3.24 -14.33
C ILE A 82 8.81 -2.38 -15.60
N ARG A 83 9.04 -1.05 -15.50
CA ARG A 83 9.04 -0.15 -16.66
C ARG A 83 10.09 -0.54 -17.70
N ALA A 84 11.29 -0.89 -17.26
CA ALA A 84 12.38 -1.30 -18.15
C ALA A 84 12.05 -2.59 -18.93
N GLN A 85 11.20 -3.45 -18.36
CA GLN A 85 10.71 -4.69 -18.97
C GLN A 85 9.44 -4.50 -19.79
N GLY A 86 8.88 -3.27 -19.84
CA GLY A 86 7.63 -2.96 -20.56
C GLY A 86 6.36 -3.38 -19.82
N GLY A 87 6.46 -3.65 -18.51
CA GLY A 87 5.34 -3.96 -17.63
C GLY A 87 4.62 -2.73 -17.10
N ASP A 88 3.57 -2.95 -16.31
CA ASP A 88 2.76 -1.92 -15.69
C ASP A 88 3.01 -1.84 -14.17
N PRO A 89 3.75 -0.83 -13.68
CA PRO A 89 4.05 -0.69 -12.26
C PRO A 89 2.82 -0.52 -11.36
N GLN A 90 1.71 0.00 -11.89
CA GLN A 90 0.47 0.17 -11.10
C GLN A 90 -0.22 -1.16 -10.79
N ARG A 91 0.07 -2.20 -11.59
CA ARG A 91 -0.50 -3.54 -11.42
C ARG A 91 0.48 -4.54 -10.81
N GLU A 92 1.77 -4.34 -10.98
CA GLU A 92 2.79 -5.34 -10.65
C GLU A 92 3.53 -5.06 -9.33
N THR A 93 3.35 -3.85 -8.75
CA THR A 93 3.87 -3.52 -7.42
C THR A 93 2.93 -2.57 -6.69
N LEU A 94 3.18 -2.35 -5.39
CA LEU A 94 2.39 -1.40 -4.61
C LEU A 94 2.76 0.04 -4.97
N ASP A 95 1.75 0.88 -5.14
CA ASP A 95 1.88 2.30 -5.42
C ASP A 95 1.29 3.11 -4.26
N PHE A 96 2.17 3.60 -3.37
CA PHE A 96 1.76 4.28 -2.14
C PHE A 96 1.35 5.72 -2.40
N VAL A 97 0.33 6.16 -1.65
CA VAL A 97 -0.15 7.53 -1.63
C VAL A 97 0.46 8.24 -0.43
N CYS A 98 0.98 9.44 -0.66
CA CYS A 98 1.54 10.25 0.40
C CYS A 98 0.45 10.96 1.22
N ALA A 99 0.72 11.17 2.50
CA ALA A 99 -0.08 12.08 3.31
C ALA A 99 0.14 13.53 2.87
N LYS A 100 -0.80 14.42 3.17
CA LYS A 100 -0.69 15.87 2.93
C LYS A 100 0.51 16.53 3.63
N SER A 101 1.10 15.84 4.60
CA SER A 101 2.37 16.24 5.22
C SER A 101 3.60 15.99 4.34
N GLY A 102 3.45 15.24 3.24
CA GLY A 102 4.55 14.76 2.41
C GLY A 102 5.19 13.46 2.91
N GLU A 103 4.63 12.82 3.93
CA GLU A 103 5.13 11.54 4.45
C GLU A 103 4.39 10.35 3.80
N PRO A 104 5.02 9.18 3.66
CA PRO A 104 4.37 7.99 3.08
C PRO A 104 3.43 7.28 4.07
N TYR A 105 3.15 7.90 5.17
CA TYR A 105 2.24 7.43 6.22
C TYR A 105 1.52 8.63 6.85
N PHE A 106 0.41 8.36 7.52
CA PHE A 106 -0.31 9.32 8.33
C PHE A 106 -0.30 8.87 9.79
N ILE A 107 -0.14 9.82 10.73
CA ILE A 107 -0.23 9.55 12.18
C ILE A 107 -1.52 10.22 12.68
N ASP A 108 -2.41 9.42 13.26
CA ASP A 108 -3.66 9.92 13.81
C ASP A 108 -3.49 10.58 15.20
N SER A 109 -4.58 11.14 15.73
CA SER A 109 -4.59 11.81 17.04
C SER A 109 -4.28 10.89 18.23
N PHE A 110 -4.29 9.57 18.02
CA PHE A 110 -3.92 8.56 19.02
C PHE A 110 -2.45 8.10 18.89
N GLY A 111 -1.72 8.64 17.90
CA GLY A 111 -0.34 8.24 17.61
C GLY A 111 -0.23 6.92 16.85
N GLU A 112 -1.31 6.46 16.22
CA GLU A 112 -1.32 5.26 15.41
C GLU A 112 -0.99 5.57 13.95
N TYR A 113 -0.37 4.61 13.27
CA TYR A 113 0.16 4.77 11.92
C TYR A 113 -0.77 4.16 10.89
N TRP A 114 -0.98 4.91 9.82
CA TRP A 114 -1.80 4.54 8.67
C TRP A 114 -0.99 4.66 7.40
N ARG A 115 -1.24 3.78 6.43
CA ARG A 115 -0.69 3.88 5.08
C ARG A 115 -1.80 3.68 4.06
N ALA A 116 -1.64 4.29 2.88
CA ALA A 116 -2.56 4.13 1.78
C ALA A 116 -1.79 3.82 0.49
N TYR A 117 -2.40 3.03 -0.39
CA TYR A 117 -1.86 2.71 -1.71
C TYR A 117 -3.00 2.47 -2.69
N HIS A 118 -2.72 2.65 -3.99
CA HIS A 118 -3.68 2.39 -5.04
C HIS A 118 -4.18 0.95 -4.99
N PHE A 119 -5.48 0.77 -5.09
CA PHE A 119 -6.06 -0.57 -5.15
C PHE A 119 -5.74 -1.21 -6.51
N VAL A 120 -5.28 -2.45 -6.50
CA VAL A 120 -5.02 -3.19 -7.74
C VAL A 120 -6.33 -3.79 -8.22
N GLU A 121 -6.89 -3.20 -9.27
CA GLU A 121 -8.16 -3.64 -9.85
C GLU A 121 -8.03 -5.05 -10.47
N ASP A 122 -9.15 -5.77 -10.51
CA ASP A 122 -9.23 -7.13 -11.08
C ASP A 122 -8.23 -8.14 -10.47
N ALA A 123 -7.74 -7.86 -9.25
CA ALA A 123 -6.94 -8.78 -8.48
C ALA A 123 -7.81 -9.54 -7.46
N TYR A 124 -7.51 -10.80 -7.26
CA TYR A 124 -8.15 -11.61 -6.23
C TYR A 124 -7.09 -12.31 -5.36
N ALA A 125 -7.41 -12.47 -4.09
CA ALA A 125 -6.57 -13.23 -3.17
C ALA A 125 -7.14 -14.63 -2.99
N LEU A 126 -6.29 -15.64 -3.14
CA LEU A 126 -6.64 -17.02 -2.83
C LEU A 126 -6.42 -17.26 -1.34
N GLU A 127 -7.49 -17.57 -0.60
CA GLU A 127 -7.38 -17.98 0.81
C GLU A 127 -6.91 -19.42 0.94
N GLU A 128 -7.22 -20.25 -0.03
CA GLU A 128 -6.82 -21.66 -0.12
C GLU A 128 -6.41 -21.99 -1.55
N VAL A 129 -5.32 -22.74 -1.69
CA VAL A 129 -4.92 -23.31 -2.98
C VAL A 129 -5.83 -24.49 -3.28
N LYS A 130 -6.66 -24.37 -4.29
CA LYS A 130 -7.62 -25.42 -4.71
C LYS A 130 -7.19 -26.16 -5.97
N ASP A 131 -6.36 -25.52 -6.78
CA ASP A 131 -5.88 -26.05 -8.05
C ASP A 131 -4.33 -26.08 -8.07
N PRO A 132 -3.70 -27.13 -8.59
CA PRO A 132 -2.26 -27.16 -8.82
C PRO A 132 -1.75 -25.96 -9.64
N GLN A 133 -2.58 -25.38 -10.52
CA GLN A 133 -2.25 -24.19 -11.30
C GLN A 133 -2.05 -22.96 -10.41
N ASP A 134 -2.89 -22.77 -9.38
CA ASP A 134 -2.77 -21.66 -8.42
C ASP A 134 -1.40 -21.73 -7.70
N PHE A 135 -0.96 -22.96 -7.38
CA PHE A 135 0.35 -23.17 -6.77
C PHE A 135 1.50 -22.86 -7.72
N TYR A 136 1.36 -23.27 -8.99
CA TYR A 136 2.34 -22.98 -10.02
C TYR A 136 2.49 -21.47 -10.24
N GLU A 137 1.40 -20.74 -10.34
CA GLU A 137 1.43 -19.28 -10.53
C GLU A 137 2.03 -18.54 -9.34
N SER A 138 1.73 -19.00 -8.12
CA SER A 138 2.40 -18.49 -6.91
C SER A 138 3.91 -18.72 -6.96
N ALA A 139 4.35 -19.91 -7.36
CA ALA A 139 5.77 -20.23 -7.50
C ALA A 139 6.47 -19.36 -8.56
N VAL A 140 5.81 -19.12 -9.70
CA VAL A 140 6.32 -18.22 -10.77
C VAL A 140 6.45 -16.79 -10.26
N ALA A 141 5.48 -16.29 -9.48
CA ALA A 141 5.56 -14.97 -8.89
C ALA A 141 6.73 -14.85 -7.91
N PHE A 142 6.94 -15.87 -7.08
CA PHE A 142 8.09 -15.92 -6.16
C PHE A 142 9.44 -16.02 -6.88
N ASP A 143 9.52 -16.71 -8.01
CA ASP A 143 10.75 -16.84 -8.81
C ASP A 143 11.14 -15.50 -9.47
N LYS A 144 10.16 -14.76 -9.97
CA LYS A 144 10.36 -13.42 -10.57
C LYS A 144 10.82 -12.37 -9.55
N PHE A 145 10.43 -12.49 -8.29
CA PHE A 145 10.72 -11.49 -7.26
C PHE A 145 12.24 -11.36 -7.00
N PRO A 146 13.06 -12.44 -6.83
CA PRO A 146 14.50 -12.34 -6.67
C PRO A 146 15.21 -11.82 -7.91
N GLU A 147 14.76 -12.14 -9.12
CA GLU A 147 15.34 -11.62 -10.36
C GLU A 147 15.24 -10.10 -10.41
N ASN A 148 14.10 -9.56 -10.01
CA ASN A 148 13.86 -8.13 -9.95
C ASN A 148 14.53 -7.47 -8.74
N ALA A 149 14.66 -8.17 -7.61
CA ALA A 149 15.27 -7.65 -6.38
C ALA A 149 16.79 -7.91 -6.27
N GLY A 150 17.35 -8.87 -7.03
CA GLY A 150 18.72 -9.34 -6.88
C GLY A 150 19.84 -8.34 -7.23
N ARG A 151 19.49 -7.17 -7.79
CA ARG A 151 20.40 -6.06 -8.07
C ARG A 151 20.21 -4.87 -7.10
N PHE A 152 19.37 -5.05 -6.09
CA PHE A 152 19.15 -4.03 -5.08
C PHE A 152 20.36 -3.92 -4.16
N SER A 153 21.27 -3.02 -4.47
CA SER A 153 22.32 -2.59 -3.53
C SER A 153 21.72 -1.43 -2.72
N GLY A 154 21.33 -1.72 -1.48
CA GLY A 154 20.75 -0.75 -0.57
C GLY A 154 21.67 0.44 -0.29
N GLY A 155 21.71 1.38 -1.21
CA GLY A 155 22.25 2.71 -1.00
C GLY A 155 21.12 3.57 -0.43
N TYR A 156 21.28 4.01 0.81
CA TYR A 156 20.42 5.01 1.43
C TYR A 156 20.55 6.31 0.63
N SER A 157 19.64 6.61 -0.24
CA SER A 157 19.42 7.96 -0.73
C SER A 157 18.17 8.50 -0.04
N ASP A 158 18.29 9.59 0.70
CA ASP A 158 17.16 10.40 1.17
C ASP A 158 16.39 10.87 -0.07
N GLY A 159 15.53 9.98 -0.59
CA GLY A 159 14.76 10.21 -1.81
C GLY A 159 13.46 10.92 -1.47
N ASP A 160 13.21 12.00 -2.16
CA ASP A 160 11.97 12.80 -2.15
C ASP A 160 10.76 12.02 -2.72
N HIS A 161 10.45 10.83 -2.18
CA HIS A 161 9.37 9.97 -2.70
C HIS A 161 7.99 10.60 -2.64
N CYS A 162 7.78 11.53 -1.70
CA CYS A 162 6.51 12.22 -1.50
C CYS A 162 6.56 13.72 -1.80
N ARG A 163 7.63 14.24 -2.39
CA ARG A 163 7.68 15.61 -2.88
C ARG A 163 7.29 15.61 -4.34
N LEU A 164 6.13 16.22 -4.64
CA LEU A 164 5.73 16.53 -6.00
C LEU A 164 6.75 17.50 -6.64
N PRO A 165 6.95 17.40 -7.96
CA PRO A 165 7.81 18.32 -8.69
C PRO A 165 7.32 19.76 -8.62
#